data_2f8665d436c78fa8562f7813bc288dc2
#
_entry.id   2f8665d436c78fa8562f7813bc288dc2
#
_cell.length_a   1.000
_cell.length_b   1.000
_cell.length_c   1.000
_cell.angle_alpha   90.00
_cell.angle_beta   90.00
_cell.angle_gamma   90.00
#
_symmetry.space_group_name_H-M   'P 1'
#
loop_
_entity.id
_entity.type
_entity.pdbx_description
1 polymer ?
#
loop_
_entity_poly.entity_id
_entity_poly.type
_entity_poly.pdbx_seq_one_letter_code
_entity_poly.pdbx_strand_id
1 'polypeptide(L)'
;CVSVRLPVPEFAFTRSQRKVLTRNADLSRSLVEAEATTEQFQLLRRYLTTRHPTGGMSDMGWLDYVAMVEDTTVRTHLIEYRLASTDGGPGDLVAVTLTDLLKDGLSMVYSFYDPTMERRSLGRFAILDHIRQAAQVGLPFVYLGYWVQGSDKMDYKSGFRPMEVLGKLGWARLQD
;
A
#
# COMPACT_ATOMS: atom_id res chain seq x y z
N CYS A 1 13.94 2.30 -13.62
CA CYS A 1 13.20 1.58 -12.60
C CYS A 1 14.16 1.20 -11.47
N VAL A 2 13.90 1.64 -10.26
CA VAL A 2 14.70 1.36 -9.05
C VAL A 2 13.80 0.99 -7.90
N SER A 3 14.27 0.14 -6.99
CA SER A 3 13.55 -0.12 -5.74
C SER A 3 13.69 1.07 -4.79
N VAL A 4 12.65 1.39 -4.06
CA VAL A 4 12.63 2.52 -3.11
C VAL A 4 12.12 2.10 -1.75
N ARG A 5 12.65 2.75 -0.69
CA ARG A 5 12.19 2.59 0.69
C ARG A 5 12.21 3.91 1.45
N LEU A 6 11.47 3.94 2.53
CA LEU A 6 11.37 5.09 3.44
C LEU A 6 12.03 4.74 4.77
N PRO A 7 13.01 5.51 5.25
CA PRO A 7 13.59 5.34 6.57
C PRO A 7 12.62 5.88 7.63
N VAL A 8 11.97 4.99 8.36
CA VAL A 8 10.89 5.29 9.32
C VAL A 8 11.33 6.22 10.46
N PRO A 9 12.50 6.02 11.10
CA PRO A 9 12.94 6.89 12.20
C PRO A 9 13.16 8.35 11.80
N GLU A 10 13.42 8.59 10.52
CA GLU A 10 13.69 9.94 9.99
C GLU A 10 12.46 10.56 9.32
N PHE A 11 11.35 9.81 9.23
CA PHE A 11 10.17 10.27 8.50
C PHE A 11 9.34 11.24 9.34
N ALA A 12 9.22 12.47 8.87
CA ALA A 12 8.39 13.50 9.48
C ALA A 12 7.15 13.77 8.61
N PHE A 13 5.96 13.51 9.14
CA PHE A 13 4.72 13.76 8.43
C PHE A 13 4.53 15.25 8.13
N THR A 14 4.32 15.59 6.87
CA THR A 14 3.96 16.94 6.45
C THR A 14 2.53 17.29 6.88
N ARG A 15 2.17 18.57 6.82
CA ARG A 15 0.80 19.02 7.11
C ARG A 15 -0.24 18.36 6.21
N SER A 16 0.07 18.20 4.91
CA SER A 16 -0.84 17.54 3.95
C SER A 16 -0.99 16.05 4.25
N GLN A 17 0.08 15.36 4.62
CA GLN A 17 0.05 13.94 5.01
C GLN A 17 -0.76 13.72 6.29
N ARG A 18 -0.60 14.57 7.31
CA ARG A 18 -1.45 14.53 8.51
C ARG A 18 -2.93 14.71 8.19
N LYS A 19 -3.28 15.59 7.24
CA LYS A 19 -4.67 15.74 6.77
C LYS A 19 -5.22 14.46 6.12
N VAL A 20 -4.39 13.73 5.37
CA VAL A 20 -4.78 12.42 4.80
C VAL A 20 -5.05 11.41 5.92
N LEU A 21 -4.19 11.33 6.93
CA LEU A 21 -4.41 10.45 8.09
C LEU A 21 -5.69 10.79 8.83
N THR A 22 -5.93 12.07 9.14
CA THR A 22 -7.14 12.54 9.83
C THR A 22 -8.42 12.23 9.04
N ARG A 23 -8.39 12.44 7.72
CA ARG A 23 -9.53 12.16 6.82
C ARG A 23 -9.95 10.69 6.81
N ASN A 24 -9.03 9.79 7.11
CA ASN A 24 -9.24 8.35 7.13
C ASN A 24 -9.22 7.76 8.55
N ALA A 25 -9.36 8.60 9.58
CA ALA A 25 -9.37 8.15 10.97
C ALA A 25 -10.59 7.29 11.33
N ASP A 26 -11.64 7.33 10.51
CA ASP A 26 -12.85 6.51 10.60
C ASP A 26 -12.71 5.11 10.01
N LEU A 27 -11.58 4.80 9.38
CA LEU A 27 -11.32 3.47 8.86
C LEU A 27 -10.81 2.54 9.96
N SER A 28 -11.42 1.37 10.07
CA SER A 28 -10.84 0.26 10.82
C SER A 28 -9.76 -0.43 9.99
N ARG A 29 -8.72 -0.91 10.66
CA ARG A 29 -7.64 -1.67 10.06
C ARG A 29 -7.56 -3.06 10.66
N SER A 30 -7.51 -4.08 9.84
CA SER A 30 -7.33 -5.48 10.24
C SER A 30 -6.14 -6.09 9.52
N LEU A 31 -5.27 -6.74 10.27
CA LEU A 31 -4.24 -7.62 9.73
C LEU A 31 -4.85 -9.01 9.60
N VAL A 32 -4.89 -9.54 8.39
CA VAL A 32 -5.44 -10.86 8.09
C VAL A 32 -4.41 -11.73 7.38
N GLU A 33 -4.59 -13.04 7.49
CA GLU A 33 -3.74 -14.00 6.77
C GLU A 33 -3.81 -13.75 5.25
N ALA A 34 -2.77 -14.18 4.53
CA ALA A 34 -2.70 -14.05 3.09
C ALA A 34 -3.61 -15.11 2.42
N GLU A 35 -4.91 -14.94 2.57
CA GLU A 35 -5.96 -15.74 1.95
C GLU A 35 -6.81 -14.86 1.03
N ALA A 36 -7.02 -15.32 -0.20
CA ALA A 36 -7.81 -14.60 -1.18
C ALA A 36 -9.31 -14.73 -0.88
N THR A 37 -10.04 -13.61 -0.88
CA THR A 37 -11.50 -13.61 -0.72
C THR A 37 -12.18 -12.99 -1.94
N THR A 38 -13.44 -13.39 -2.16
CA THR A 38 -14.27 -12.85 -3.24
C THR A 38 -14.47 -11.34 -3.08
N GLU A 39 -14.64 -10.84 -1.86
CA GLU A 39 -14.81 -9.41 -1.58
C GLU A 39 -13.56 -8.60 -1.98
N GLN A 40 -12.37 -9.08 -1.61
CA GLN A 40 -11.10 -8.48 -2.03
C GLN A 40 -10.96 -8.46 -3.55
N PHE A 41 -11.27 -9.58 -4.20
CA PHE A 41 -11.18 -9.68 -5.66
C PHE A 41 -12.16 -8.74 -6.37
N GLN A 42 -13.38 -8.58 -5.87
CA GLN A 42 -14.34 -7.60 -6.40
C GLN A 42 -13.82 -6.17 -6.28
N LEU A 43 -13.19 -5.81 -5.17
CA LEU A 43 -12.54 -4.51 -4.99
C LEU A 43 -11.39 -4.33 -5.98
N LEU A 44 -10.52 -5.34 -6.12
CA LEU A 44 -9.43 -5.32 -7.09
C LEU A 44 -9.94 -5.10 -8.52
N ARG A 45 -11.00 -5.82 -8.92
CA ARG A 45 -11.59 -5.66 -10.27
C ARG A 45 -12.09 -4.24 -10.52
N ARG A 46 -12.78 -3.64 -9.56
CA ARG A 46 -13.21 -2.22 -9.67
C ARG A 46 -12.00 -1.28 -9.80
N TYR A 47 -10.97 -1.51 -9.00
CA TYR A 47 -9.73 -0.74 -9.03
C TYR A 47 -9.03 -0.84 -10.40
N LEU A 48 -8.83 -2.05 -10.91
CA LEU A 48 -8.14 -2.30 -12.19
C LEU A 48 -8.90 -1.68 -13.36
N THR A 49 -10.22 -1.87 -13.43
CA THR A 49 -11.06 -1.33 -14.50
C THR A 49 -10.99 0.20 -14.56
N THR A 50 -10.89 0.88 -13.42
CA THR A 50 -10.89 2.34 -13.35
C THR A 50 -9.49 2.93 -13.54
N ARG A 51 -8.46 2.33 -12.90
CA ARG A 51 -7.11 2.92 -12.84
C ARG A 51 -6.15 2.35 -13.87
N HIS A 52 -6.40 1.14 -14.36
CA HIS A 52 -5.51 0.41 -15.26
C HIS A 52 -6.26 -0.29 -16.41
N PRO A 53 -7.15 0.39 -17.15
CA PRO A 53 -8.03 -0.25 -18.14
C PRO A 53 -7.25 -0.93 -19.29
N THR A 54 -6.00 -0.54 -19.52
CA THR A 54 -5.12 -1.06 -20.59
C THR A 54 -3.82 -1.67 -20.04
N GLY A 55 -3.73 -1.91 -18.73
CA GLY A 55 -2.52 -2.47 -18.12
C GLY A 55 -2.47 -3.99 -18.21
N GLY A 56 -1.28 -4.59 -18.08
CA GLY A 56 -1.09 -6.06 -18.10
C GLY A 56 -1.83 -6.81 -16.98
N MET A 57 -2.36 -6.11 -15.99
CA MET A 57 -3.18 -6.69 -14.92
C MET A 57 -4.69 -6.54 -15.17
N SER A 58 -5.12 -5.85 -16.25
CA SER A 58 -6.54 -5.62 -16.54
C SER A 58 -7.34 -6.92 -16.68
N ASP A 59 -6.69 -7.97 -17.16
CA ASP A 59 -7.28 -9.29 -17.44
C ASP A 59 -7.07 -10.30 -16.30
N MET A 60 -6.55 -9.86 -15.14
CA MET A 60 -6.33 -10.71 -13.98
C MET A 60 -7.61 -11.41 -13.57
N GLY A 61 -7.60 -12.75 -13.62
CA GLY A 61 -8.68 -13.60 -13.17
C GLY A 61 -8.60 -13.93 -11.68
N TRP A 62 -9.60 -14.68 -11.20
CA TRP A 62 -9.63 -15.14 -9.81
C TRP A 62 -8.39 -15.95 -9.42
N LEU A 63 -8.00 -16.92 -10.27
CA LEU A 63 -6.84 -17.78 -9.98
C LEU A 63 -5.52 -17.00 -9.95
N ASP A 64 -5.39 -15.97 -10.78
CA ASP A 64 -4.22 -15.11 -10.77
C ASP A 64 -4.15 -14.30 -9.46
N TYR A 65 -5.30 -13.85 -8.96
CA TYR A 65 -5.40 -13.16 -7.68
C TYR A 65 -5.06 -14.09 -6.51
N VAL A 66 -5.60 -15.32 -6.50
CA VAL A 66 -5.24 -16.33 -5.52
C VAL A 66 -3.74 -16.59 -5.51
N ALA A 67 -3.14 -16.82 -6.67
CA ALA A 67 -1.69 -17.02 -6.79
C ALA A 67 -0.89 -15.79 -6.29
N MET A 68 -1.33 -14.58 -6.61
CA MET A 68 -0.66 -13.34 -6.14
C MET A 68 -0.69 -13.22 -4.62
N VAL A 69 -1.76 -13.64 -3.95
CA VAL A 69 -1.94 -13.52 -2.50
C VAL A 69 -1.31 -14.67 -1.74
N GLU A 70 -1.51 -15.91 -2.21
CA GLU A 70 -1.22 -17.11 -1.43
C GLU A 70 0.10 -17.79 -1.83
N ASP A 71 0.58 -17.58 -3.06
CA ASP A 71 1.80 -18.20 -3.58
C ASP A 71 3.03 -17.37 -3.20
N THR A 72 3.35 -17.36 -1.90
CA THR A 72 4.45 -16.58 -1.33
C THR A 72 5.44 -17.46 -0.59
N THR A 73 6.73 -17.13 -0.70
CA THR A 73 7.83 -17.77 0.02
C THR A 73 8.29 -16.99 1.25
N VAL A 74 7.69 -15.84 1.49
CA VAL A 74 7.97 -14.96 2.63
C VAL A 74 6.74 -14.81 3.52
N ARG A 75 6.92 -14.28 4.72
CA ARG A 75 5.79 -14.03 5.62
C ARG A 75 4.98 -12.85 5.09
N THR A 76 3.85 -13.14 4.49
CA THR A 76 2.94 -12.18 3.85
C THR A 76 1.64 -12.10 4.62
N HIS A 77 1.08 -10.89 4.70
CA HIS A 77 -0.24 -10.61 5.26
C HIS A 77 -1.01 -9.66 4.34
N LEU A 78 -2.31 -9.69 4.45
CA LEU A 78 -3.17 -8.65 3.93
C LEU A 78 -3.53 -7.67 5.05
N ILE A 79 -3.53 -6.38 4.73
CA ILE A 79 -4.07 -5.35 5.60
C ILE A 79 -5.32 -4.82 4.93
N GLU A 80 -6.46 -5.05 5.57
CA GLU A 80 -7.76 -4.58 5.13
C GLU A 80 -8.14 -3.29 5.86
N TYR A 81 -8.67 -2.34 5.10
CA TYR A 81 -9.24 -1.10 5.63
C TYR A 81 -10.73 -1.07 5.30
N ARG A 82 -11.55 -0.87 6.34
CA ARG A 82 -13.01 -0.87 6.22
C ARG A 82 -13.61 0.39 6.81
N LEU A 83 -14.69 0.88 6.18
CA LEU A 83 -15.57 1.86 6.81
C LEU A 83 -16.31 1.19 7.98
N ALA A 84 -16.60 1.98 9.01
CA ALA A 84 -17.43 1.49 10.10
C ALA A 84 -18.83 1.14 9.57
N SER A 85 -19.33 -0.04 9.96
CA SER A 85 -20.71 -0.42 9.69
C SER A 85 -21.66 0.25 10.70
N THR A 86 -22.84 0.65 10.24
CA THR A 86 -23.91 1.20 11.09
C THR A 86 -24.70 0.11 11.81
N ASP A 87 -24.60 -1.14 11.36
CA ASP A 87 -25.40 -2.30 11.82
C ASP A 87 -24.57 -3.35 12.59
N GLY A 88 -23.32 -3.00 12.98
CA GLY A 88 -22.46 -3.85 13.80
C GLY A 88 -21.80 -5.03 13.07
N GLY A 89 -21.98 -5.12 11.75
CA GLY A 89 -21.27 -6.07 10.89
C GLY A 89 -19.88 -5.57 10.48
N PRO A 90 -19.12 -6.36 9.71
CA PRO A 90 -17.92 -5.85 9.07
C PRO A 90 -18.30 -4.75 8.09
N GLY A 91 -17.71 -3.58 8.25
CA GLY A 91 -17.98 -2.45 7.36
C GLY A 91 -17.47 -2.70 5.93
N ASP A 92 -17.78 -1.79 5.01
CA ASP A 92 -17.39 -1.89 3.60
C ASP A 92 -15.87 -1.92 3.45
N LEU A 93 -15.35 -2.91 2.73
CA LEU A 93 -13.94 -3.01 2.38
C LEU A 93 -13.59 -1.95 1.34
N VAL A 94 -12.70 -1.02 1.72
CA VAL A 94 -12.36 0.14 0.87
C VAL A 94 -10.90 0.15 0.40
N ALA A 95 -10.01 -0.55 1.07
CA ALA A 95 -8.64 -0.72 0.61
C ALA A 95 -8.03 -2.02 1.15
N VAL A 96 -7.11 -2.58 0.38
CA VAL A 96 -6.31 -3.76 0.74
C VAL A 96 -4.87 -3.51 0.36
N THR A 97 -3.95 -3.93 1.22
CA THR A 97 -2.52 -3.96 0.90
C THR A 97 -1.96 -5.35 1.15
N LEU A 98 -1.29 -5.90 0.16
CA LEU A 98 -0.48 -7.10 0.28
C LEU A 98 0.90 -6.68 0.79
N THR A 99 1.29 -7.19 1.96
CA THR A 99 2.45 -6.70 2.70
C THR A 99 3.32 -7.85 3.18
N ASP A 100 4.59 -7.84 2.79
CA ASP A 100 5.59 -8.76 3.31
C ASP A 100 6.23 -8.21 4.57
N LEU A 101 6.37 -9.06 5.58
CA LEU A 101 7.11 -8.77 6.80
C LEU A 101 8.56 -9.20 6.61
N LEU A 102 9.44 -8.22 6.44
CA LEU A 102 10.89 -8.42 6.35
C LEU A 102 11.54 -8.25 7.72
N LYS A 103 12.82 -8.66 7.84
CA LYS A 103 13.59 -8.52 9.08
C LYS A 103 13.75 -7.07 9.53
N ASP A 104 13.79 -6.15 8.58
CA ASP A 104 14.08 -4.73 8.78
C ASP A 104 12.97 -3.80 8.27
N GLY A 105 11.82 -4.32 7.88
CA GLY A 105 10.76 -3.44 7.36
C GLY A 105 9.50 -4.14 6.91
N LEU A 106 8.53 -3.32 6.55
CA LEU A 106 7.31 -3.72 5.86
C LEU A 106 7.48 -3.45 4.37
N SER A 107 7.23 -4.44 3.53
CA SER A 107 7.25 -4.28 2.07
C SER A 107 5.86 -4.26 1.51
N MET A 108 5.44 -3.13 0.95
CA MET A 108 4.16 -2.98 0.27
C MET A 108 4.26 -3.56 -1.13
N VAL A 109 3.90 -4.83 -1.28
CA VAL A 109 4.00 -5.58 -2.55
C VAL A 109 2.98 -5.07 -3.55
N TYR A 110 1.72 -4.96 -3.13
CA TYR A 110 0.63 -4.45 -3.94
C TYR A 110 -0.43 -3.78 -3.08
N SER A 111 -1.12 -2.80 -3.64
CA SER A 111 -2.24 -2.14 -2.97
C SER A 111 -3.33 -1.78 -3.97
N PHE A 112 -4.56 -1.97 -3.57
CA PHE A 112 -5.73 -1.58 -4.35
C PHE A 112 -6.83 -1.04 -3.42
N TYR A 113 -7.67 -0.19 -3.95
CA TYR A 113 -8.65 0.54 -3.15
C TYR A 113 -9.84 0.97 -4.01
N ASP A 114 -10.90 1.39 -3.35
CA ASP A 114 -12.10 1.88 -4.01
C ASP A 114 -11.79 3.15 -4.82
N PRO A 115 -11.85 3.07 -6.16
CA PRO A 115 -11.51 4.19 -7.02
C PRO A 115 -12.51 5.35 -6.95
N THR A 116 -13.71 5.13 -6.40
CA THR A 116 -14.73 6.18 -6.26
C THR A 116 -14.44 7.11 -5.08
N MET A 117 -13.56 6.72 -4.17
CA MET A 117 -13.20 7.47 -2.96
C MET A 117 -11.97 8.38 -3.15
N GLU A 118 -11.85 9.06 -4.28
CA GLU A 118 -10.68 9.88 -4.64
C GLU A 118 -10.29 10.90 -3.57
N ARG A 119 -11.29 11.54 -2.94
CA ARG A 119 -11.06 12.55 -1.88
C ARG A 119 -10.33 11.98 -0.66
N ARG A 120 -10.42 10.68 -0.41
CA ARG A 120 -9.74 10.01 0.71
C ARG A 120 -8.25 9.79 0.48
N SER A 121 -7.79 9.78 -0.78
CA SER A 121 -6.40 9.52 -1.14
C SER A 121 -5.89 8.20 -0.55
N LEU A 122 -6.67 7.11 -0.69
CA LEU A 122 -6.46 5.83 0.00
C LEU A 122 -5.08 5.21 -0.27
N GLY A 123 -4.54 5.35 -1.49
CA GLY A 123 -3.19 4.87 -1.81
C GLY A 123 -2.10 5.59 -1.00
N ARG A 124 -2.22 6.91 -0.82
CA ARG A 124 -1.31 7.67 0.05
C ARG A 124 -1.53 7.33 1.52
N PHE A 125 -2.78 7.19 1.93
CA PHE A 125 -3.13 6.80 3.29
C PHE A 125 -2.49 5.45 3.66
N ALA A 126 -2.58 4.44 2.80
CA ALA A 126 -1.98 3.13 3.04
C ALA A 126 -0.47 3.23 3.31
N ILE A 127 0.27 4.03 2.54
CA ILE A 127 1.71 4.25 2.78
C ILE A 127 1.95 4.91 4.14
N LEU A 128 1.21 5.97 4.46
CA LEU A 128 1.36 6.69 5.73
C LEU A 128 1.02 5.80 6.94
N ASP A 129 0.02 4.94 6.80
CA ASP A 129 -0.34 3.99 7.85
C ASP A 129 0.71 2.89 8.01
N HIS A 130 1.33 2.40 6.92
CA HIS A 130 2.46 1.47 7.01
C HIS A 130 3.66 2.09 7.73
N ILE A 131 3.95 3.36 7.51
CA ILE A 131 5.01 4.07 8.26
C ILE A 131 4.68 4.10 9.76
N ARG A 132 3.42 4.37 10.13
CA ARG A 132 2.98 4.34 11.53
C ARG A 132 3.09 2.95 12.14
N GLN A 133 2.66 1.92 11.39
CA GLN A 133 2.77 0.52 11.84
C GLN A 133 4.22 0.11 12.03
N ALA A 134 5.10 0.38 11.08
CA ALA A 134 6.52 0.09 11.18
C ALA A 134 7.15 0.80 12.40
N ALA A 135 6.82 2.08 12.63
CA ALA A 135 7.28 2.83 13.80
C ALA A 135 6.80 2.20 15.12
N GLN A 136 5.54 1.76 15.20
CA GLN A 136 4.97 1.14 16.39
C GLN A 136 5.68 -0.16 16.80
N VAL A 137 6.17 -0.93 15.81
CA VAL A 137 6.86 -2.21 16.06
C VAL A 137 8.38 -2.09 15.95
N GLY A 138 8.92 -0.88 15.80
CA GLY A 138 10.35 -0.61 15.76
C GLY A 138 11.07 -1.05 14.48
N LEU A 139 10.35 -1.20 13.38
CA LEU A 139 10.95 -1.53 12.08
C LEU A 139 11.49 -0.27 11.38
N PRO A 140 12.76 -0.29 10.93
CA PRO A 140 13.39 0.91 10.39
C PRO A 140 12.94 1.31 9.00
N PHE A 141 12.31 0.42 8.21
CA PHE A 141 11.98 0.72 6.82
C PHE A 141 10.55 0.36 6.41
N VAL A 142 10.02 1.14 5.46
CA VAL A 142 8.87 0.75 4.62
C VAL A 142 9.32 0.74 3.17
N TYR A 143 9.24 -0.41 2.54
CA TYR A 143 9.59 -0.60 1.12
C TYR A 143 8.35 -0.35 0.26
N LEU A 144 8.49 0.48 -0.78
CA LEU A 144 7.40 0.84 -1.68
C LEU A 144 7.48 0.13 -3.05
N GLY A 145 8.36 -0.86 -3.16
CA GLY A 145 8.61 -1.56 -4.43
C GLY A 145 9.34 -0.66 -5.43
N TYR A 146 8.98 -0.78 -6.70
CA TYR A 146 9.64 -0.05 -7.77
C TYR A 146 9.14 1.38 -7.94
N TRP A 147 10.06 2.25 -8.37
CA TRP A 147 9.79 3.60 -8.78
C TRP A 147 10.47 3.92 -10.10
N VAL A 148 9.76 4.64 -10.97
CA VAL A 148 10.28 5.12 -12.26
C VAL A 148 10.10 6.63 -12.25
N GLN A 149 11.22 7.35 -12.33
CA GLN A 149 11.21 8.81 -12.40
C GLN A 149 10.47 9.26 -13.67
N GLY A 150 9.58 10.26 -13.51
CA GLY A 150 8.78 10.79 -14.60
C GLY A 150 7.60 9.90 -15.04
N SER A 151 7.28 8.85 -14.28
CA SER A 151 6.06 8.07 -14.51
C SER A 151 4.89 8.67 -13.75
N ASP A 152 3.90 9.19 -14.43
CA ASP A 152 2.69 9.80 -13.83
C ASP A 152 2.02 8.90 -12.80
N LYS A 153 2.05 7.57 -13.04
CA LYS A 153 1.47 6.58 -12.13
C LYS A 153 2.28 6.34 -10.86
N MET A 154 3.58 6.64 -10.87
CA MET A 154 4.50 6.37 -9.76
C MET A 154 5.05 7.65 -9.11
N ASP A 155 4.85 8.80 -9.74
CA ASP A 155 5.43 10.07 -9.29
C ASP A 155 4.96 10.49 -7.90
N TYR A 156 3.74 10.08 -7.50
CA TYR A 156 3.24 10.33 -6.14
C TYR A 156 4.14 9.80 -5.03
N LYS A 157 4.97 8.77 -5.32
CA LYS A 157 5.92 8.20 -4.36
C LYS A 157 7.05 9.20 -4.04
N SER A 158 7.44 10.04 -4.99
CA SER A 158 8.47 11.05 -4.79
C SER A 158 8.12 12.10 -3.72
N GLY A 159 6.83 12.25 -3.40
CA GLY A 159 6.35 13.11 -2.32
C GLY A 159 6.52 12.56 -0.91
N PHE A 160 7.03 11.33 -0.75
CA PHE A 160 7.36 10.75 0.55
C PHE A 160 8.86 10.93 0.82
N ARG A 161 9.19 11.85 1.72
CA ARG A 161 10.57 12.18 2.07
C ARG A 161 10.81 12.01 3.58
N PRO A 162 11.99 11.55 3.97
CA PRO A 162 13.13 11.10 3.15
C PRO A 162 12.84 9.78 2.45
N MET A 163 13.44 9.58 1.25
CA MET A 163 13.34 8.35 0.46
C MET A 163 14.75 7.88 0.10
N GLU A 164 14.95 6.57 0.09
CA GLU A 164 16.16 5.92 -0.40
C GLU A 164 15.86 5.11 -1.65
N VAL A 165 16.82 5.08 -2.55
CA VAL A 165 16.81 4.32 -3.80
C VAL A 165 17.91 3.28 -3.80
N LEU A 166 17.63 2.10 -4.34
CA LEU A 166 18.63 1.04 -4.50
C LEU A 166 19.41 1.23 -5.80
N GLY A 167 20.64 1.69 -5.67
CA GLY A 167 21.60 1.82 -6.76
C GLY A 167 22.60 0.66 -6.82
N LYS A 168 23.57 0.75 -7.72
CA LYS A 168 24.64 -0.25 -7.87
C LYS A 168 25.53 -0.41 -6.63
N LEU A 169 25.66 0.63 -5.83
CA LEU A 169 26.48 0.67 -4.60
C LEU A 169 25.64 0.48 -3.33
N GLY A 170 24.39 0.09 -3.45
CA GLY A 170 23.47 -0.08 -2.33
C GLY A 170 22.44 1.03 -2.21
N TRP A 171 21.81 1.13 -1.04
CA TRP A 171 20.81 2.15 -0.74
C TRP A 171 21.43 3.52 -0.56
N ALA A 172 20.91 4.50 -1.25
CA ALA A 172 21.34 5.89 -1.16
C ALA A 172 20.14 6.83 -1.08
N ARG A 173 20.31 7.98 -0.41
CA ARG A 173 19.28 9.02 -0.33
C ARG A 173 18.93 9.53 -1.70
N LEU A 174 17.64 9.58 -2.03
CA LEU A 174 17.18 10.26 -3.22
C LEU A 174 17.38 11.77 -3.02
N GLN A 175 18.22 12.35 -3.84
CA GLN A 175 18.43 13.81 -3.86
C GLN A 175 17.29 14.48 -4.64
N ASP A 176 17.01 15.74 -4.29
CA ASP A 176 15.99 16.57 -4.96
C ASP A 176 16.42 16.96 -6.37
#